data_1f1e73a117efc23d645e70b2b1e9e0ea
#
_entry.id   1f1e73a117efc23d645e70b2b1e9e0ea
#
_cell.length_a   1.000
_cell.length_b   1.000
_cell.length_c   1.000
_cell.angle_alpha   90.00
_cell.angle_beta   90.00
_cell.angle_gamma   90.00
#
_symmetry.space_group_name_H-M   'P 1'
#
loop_
_entity.id
_entity.type
_entity.pdbx_description
1 polymer ?
#
loop_
_entity_poly.entity_id
_entity_poly.type
_entity_poly.pdbx_seq_one_letter_code
_entity_poly.pdbx_strand_id
1 'polypeptide(L)'
;DKQTFVDTIVEGRGTVANSYINSTIPGWSEEEEAYPYDPEKAKELLAEAGYPNGFECNLYVNGDVRTRSAQIVQAQLAEVGITVDISTYEWGAFLDSLNAGDHEMFILGWSNTSFDADGSTYQLFYSENHGATGNRAFLTDEKVDELIIAAQKESDDTKRMGLYKELQDRLHEISPWCPLYYKYDNVGVRADLKGFKLHKGAQHYLGNCHYEK
;
A
#
# COMPACT_ATOMS: atom_id res chain seq x y z
N ASP A 1 3.40 -12.09 -8.35
CA ASP A 1 2.12 -12.82 -8.13
C ASP A 1 1.52 -12.41 -6.80
N LYS A 2 0.54 -11.49 -6.85
CA LYS A 2 -0.10 -10.94 -5.65
C LYS A 2 -0.96 -11.97 -4.91
N GLN A 3 -1.51 -12.97 -5.61
CA GLN A 3 -2.31 -14.01 -4.97
C GLN A 3 -1.46 -14.85 -4.00
N THR A 4 -0.20 -15.08 -4.31
CA THR A 4 0.74 -15.77 -3.42
C THR A 4 0.83 -15.08 -2.05
N PHE A 5 0.78 -13.74 -1.98
CA PHE A 5 0.77 -13.03 -0.68
C PHE A 5 -0.52 -13.26 0.09
N VAL A 6 -1.66 -13.26 -0.60
CA VAL A 6 -2.96 -13.53 0.04
C VAL A 6 -2.98 -14.93 0.62
N ASP A 7 -2.49 -15.91 -0.11
CA ASP A 7 -2.54 -17.31 0.30
C ASP A 7 -1.53 -17.63 1.41
N THR A 8 -0.30 -17.09 1.34
CA THR A 8 0.81 -17.50 2.21
C THR A 8 1.10 -16.52 3.35
N ILE A 9 0.95 -15.21 3.14
CA ILE A 9 1.26 -14.20 4.15
C ILE A 9 0.07 -13.93 5.06
N VAL A 10 -1.12 -13.76 4.48
CA VAL A 10 -2.35 -13.51 5.26
C VAL A 10 -3.26 -14.73 5.35
N GLU A 11 -2.86 -15.89 4.81
CA GLU A 11 -3.54 -17.17 4.94
C GLU A 11 -5.03 -17.10 4.52
N GLY A 12 -5.30 -16.45 3.39
CA GLY A 12 -6.65 -16.20 2.88
C GLY A 12 -7.43 -15.11 3.62
N ARG A 13 -6.81 -14.44 4.59
CA ARG A 13 -7.45 -13.35 5.37
C ARG A 13 -7.19 -11.98 4.76
N GLY A 14 -7.46 -11.85 3.47
CA GLY A 14 -7.28 -10.64 2.69
C GLY A 14 -7.72 -10.83 1.25
N THR A 15 -7.59 -9.79 0.45
CA THR A 15 -7.79 -9.81 -1.01
C THR A 15 -6.62 -9.17 -1.71
N VAL A 16 -6.38 -9.52 -2.95
CA VAL A 16 -5.40 -8.83 -3.81
C VAL A 16 -5.75 -7.35 -3.88
N ALA A 17 -4.76 -6.49 -3.71
CA ALA A 17 -4.95 -5.05 -3.87
C ALA A 17 -4.86 -4.66 -5.35
N ASN A 18 -5.87 -3.92 -5.81
CA ASN A 18 -5.92 -3.35 -7.15
C ASN A 18 -5.58 -1.86 -7.18
N SER A 19 -5.63 -1.17 -6.05
CA SER A 19 -5.48 0.27 -5.98
C SER A 19 -4.70 0.73 -4.75
N TYR A 20 -4.32 1.98 -4.74
CA TYR A 20 -3.65 2.72 -3.65
C TYR A 20 -4.61 3.15 -2.54
N ILE A 21 -5.92 3.14 -2.81
CA ILE A 21 -6.99 3.38 -1.85
C ILE A 21 -7.61 2.03 -1.50
N ASN A 22 -7.84 1.76 -0.21
CA ASN A 22 -8.46 0.51 0.22
C ASN A 22 -9.94 0.46 -0.22
N SER A 23 -10.40 -0.72 -0.63
CA SER A 23 -11.76 -0.97 -1.15
C SER A 23 -12.91 -0.60 -0.18
N THR A 24 -12.62 -0.35 1.09
CA THR A 24 -13.62 0.10 2.07
C THR A 24 -13.72 1.62 2.20
N ILE A 25 -12.84 2.36 1.53
CA ILE A 25 -12.74 3.82 1.63
C ILE A 25 -13.47 4.48 0.44
N PRO A 26 -14.33 5.48 0.66
CA PRO A 26 -14.89 6.28 -0.43
C PRO A 26 -13.79 6.88 -1.30
N GLY A 27 -13.94 6.78 -2.61
CA GLY A 27 -12.92 7.18 -3.58
C GLY A 27 -12.12 6.01 -4.17
N TRP A 28 -12.25 4.79 -3.59
CA TRP A 28 -11.75 3.59 -4.25
C TRP A 28 -12.52 3.32 -5.56
N SER A 29 -11.79 2.89 -6.59
CA SER A 29 -12.37 2.51 -7.88
C SER A 29 -12.28 1.00 -8.09
N GLU A 30 -13.41 0.35 -8.37
CA GLU A 30 -13.46 -1.06 -8.77
C GLU A 30 -12.95 -1.27 -10.19
N GLU A 31 -12.96 -0.21 -11.00
CA GLU A 31 -12.49 -0.23 -12.40
C GLU A 31 -10.96 -0.30 -12.51
N GLU A 32 -10.25 0.00 -11.41
CA GLU A 32 -8.79 -0.15 -11.37
C GLU A 32 -8.42 -1.62 -11.46
N GLU A 33 -7.70 -1.99 -12.51
CA GLU A 33 -7.13 -3.33 -12.66
C GLU A 33 -5.70 -3.34 -12.11
N ALA A 34 -5.42 -4.28 -11.20
CA ALA A 34 -4.04 -4.53 -10.79
C ALA A 34 -3.23 -5.03 -11.98
N TYR A 35 -1.97 -4.59 -12.10
CA TYR A 35 -1.06 -5.20 -13.08
C TYR A 35 -1.02 -6.71 -12.90
N PRO A 36 -1.18 -7.49 -13.98
CA PRO A 36 -1.10 -8.94 -13.92
C PRO A 36 0.34 -9.38 -13.60
N TYR A 37 0.48 -10.61 -13.09
CA TYR A 37 1.77 -11.23 -12.98
C TYR A 37 2.21 -11.70 -14.37
N ASP A 38 3.14 -10.99 -14.99
CA ASP A 38 3.65 -11.26 -16.34
C ASP A 38 5.18 -11.05 -16.39
N PRO A 39 5.97 -12.08 -16.05
CA PRO A 39 7.42 -12.01 -16.08
C PRO A 39 8.01 -11.71 -17.47
N GLU A 40 7.35 -12.16 -18.54
CA GLU A 40 7.85 -11.90 -19.91
C GLU A 40 7.66 -10.43 -20.26
N LYS A 41 6.51 -9.84 -19.95
CA LYS A 41 6.28 -8.39 -20.12
C LYS A 41 7.24 -7.56 -19.27
N ALA A 42 7.52 -8.02 -18.05
CA ALA A 42 8.48 -7.36 -17.16
C ALA A 42 9.90 -7.35 -17.79
N LYS A 43 10.35 -8.46 -18.39
CA LYS A 43 11.65 -8.52 -19.09
C LYS A 43 11.69 -7.58 -20.31
N GLU A 44 10.61 -7.49 -21.07
CA GLU A 44 10.51 -6.52 -22.17
C GLU A 44 10.69 -5.10 -21.69
N LEU A 45 9.94 -4.70 -20.64
CA LEU A 45 10.00 -3.35 -20.06
C LEU A 45 11.38 -3.05 -19.46
N LEU A 46 12.01 -4.02 -18.81
CA LEU A 46 13.38 -3.88 -18.30
C LEU A 46 14.37 -3.64 -19.45
N ALA A 47 14.23 -4.36 -20.55
CA ALA A 47 15.09 -4.16 -21.70
C ALA A 47 14.88 -2.78 -22.36
N GLU A 48 13.63 -2.31 -22.48
CA GLU A 48 13.30 -0.95 -22.94
C GLU A 48 13.86 0.12 -22.04
N ALA A 49 13.88 -0.11 -20.71
CA ALA A 49 14.45 0.78 -19.71
C ALA A 49 16.01 0.74 -19.66
N GLY A 50 16.66 -0.12 -20.47
CA GLY A 50 18.10 -0.23 -20.52
C GLY A 50 18.73 -1.27 -19.58
N TYR A 51 17.90 -2.11 -18.96
CA TYR A 51 18.32 -3.17 -18.03
C TYR A 51 17.98 -4.58 -18.56
N PRO A 52 18.43 -4.98 -19.75
CA PRO A 52 18.05 -6.28 -20.35
C PRO A 52 18.51 -7.51 -19.56
N ASN A 53 19.46 -7.35 -18.67
CA ASN A 53 19.98 -8.39 -17.77
C ASN A 53 19.57 -8.17 -16.30
N GLY A 54 18.62 -7.27 -16.03
CA GLY A 54 18.26 -6.87 -14.68
C GLY A 54 19.29 -5.97 -14.00
N PHE A 55 19.18 -5.84 -12.69
CA PHE A 55 20.05 -5.02 -11.84
C PHE A 55 20.02 -5.55 -10.39
N GLU A 56 20.84 -4.97 -9.53
CA GLU A 56 20.82 -5.24 -8.08
C GLU A 56 20.16 -4.08 -7.34
N CYS A 57 19.36 -4.39 -6.32
CA CYS A 57 18.74 -3.38 -5.46
C CYS A 57 18.53 -3.90 -4.04
N ASN A 58 18.33 -2.98 -3.09
CA ASN A 58 18.00 -3.30 -1.71
C ASN A 58 16.49 -3.24 -1.45
N LEU A 59 16.03 -4.07 -0.52
CA LEU A 59 14.63 -4.09 -0.04
C LEU A 59 14.64 -4.04 1.48
N TYR A 60 14.17 -2.92 2.04
CA TYR A 60 14.11 -2.70 3.48
C TYR A 60 12.80 -3.18 4.06
N VAL A 61 12.89 -3.92 5.16
CA VAL A 61 11.74 -4.49 5.86
C VAL A 61 11.91 -4.44 7.36
N ASN A 62 10.79 -4.64 8.06
CA ASN A 62 10.74 -4.76 9.52
C ASN A 62 9.82 -5.93 9.91
N GLY A 63 10.29 -6.77 10.81
CA GLY A 63 9.52 -7.88 11.41
C GLY A 63 9.24 -9.05 10.47
N ASP A 64 8.88 -10.18 11.05
CA ASP A 64 8.82 -11.48 10.36
C ASP A 64 7.85 -11.53 9.18
N VAL A 65 6.69 -10.89 9.29
CA VAL A 65 5.67 -10.91 8.21
C VAL A 65 6.19 -10.22 6.96
N ARG A 66 6.81 -9.04 7.11
CA ARG A 66 7.39 -8.30 5.97
C ARG A 66 8.63 -8.97 5.42
N THR A 67 9.44 -9.60 6.28
CA THR A 67 10.60 -10.39 5.84
C THR A 67 10.16 -11.57 4.96
N ARG A 68 9.13 -12.31 5.35
CA ARG A 68 8.55 -13.37 4.50
C ARG A 68 7.98 -12.81 3.19
N SER A 69 7.33 -11.66 3.24
CA SER A 69 6.85 -10.99 2.02
C SER A 69 8.01 -10.59 1.10
N ALA A 70 9.10 -10.08 1.67
CA ALA A 70 10.29 -9.72 0.90
C ALA A 70 10.95 -10.93 0.22
N GLN A 71 10.95 -12.09 0.86
CA GLN A 71 11.45 -13.34 0.26
C GLN A 71 10.64 -13.77 -0.98
N ILE A 72 9.31 -13.54 -0.96
CA ILE A 72 8.47 -13.78 -2.14
C ILE A 72 8.82 -12.78 -3.25
N VAL A 73 8.94 -11.49 -2.91
CA VAL A 73 9.37 -10.44 -3.88
C VAL A 73 10.73 -10.78 -4.47
N GLN A 74 11.71 -11.14 -3.65
CA GLN A 74 13.06 -11.50 -4.07
C GLN A 74 13.03 -12.67 -5.06
N ALA A 75 12.27 -13.73 -4.76
CA ALA A 75 12.17 -14.90 -5.63
C ALA A 75 11.53 -14.56 -6.99
N GLN A 76 10.47 -13.77 -7.00
CA GLN A 76 9.76 -13.38 -8.23
C GLN A 76 10.59 -12.38 -9.07
N LEU A 77 11.27 -11.43 -8.45
CA LEU A 77 12.15 -10.49 -9.15
C LEU A 77 13.39 -11.18 -9.75
N ALA A 78 13.90 -12.24 -9.11
CA ALA A 78 15.00 -13.04 -9.66
C ALA A 78 14.64 -13.71 -10.99
N GLU A 79 13.36 -14.04 -11.25
CA GLU A 79 12.90 -14.60 -12.50
C GLU A 79 13.08 -13.65 -13.71
N VAL A 80 13.14 -12.36 -13.42
CA VAL A 80 13.34 -11.29 -14.43
C VAL A 80 14.74 -10.65 -14.37
N GLY A 81 15.65 -11.26 -13.60
CA GLY A 81 17.06 -10.84 -13.54
C GLY A 81 17.35 -9.78 -12.48
N ILE A 82 16.39 -9.38 -11.65
CA ILE A 82 16.63 -8.42 -10.57
C ILE A 82 17.09 -9.17 -9.31
N THR A 83 18.29 -8.83 -8.82
CA THR A 83 18.84 -9.36 -7.57
C THR A 83 18.46 -8.42 -6.42
N VAL A 84 17.72 -8.94 -5.43
CA VAL A 84 17.27 -8.17 -4.29
C VAL A 84 18.06 -8.53 -3.04
N ASP A 85 18.67 -7.55 -2.38
CA ASP A 85 19.27 -7.70 -1.05
C ASP A 85 18.26 -7.25 0.02
N ILE A 86 17.89 -8.19 0.92
CA ILE A 86 16.87 -7.93 1.96
C ILE A 86 17.57 -7.49 3.23
N SER A 87 17.29 -6.27 3.67
CA SER A 87 17.77 -5.71 4.94
C SER A 87 16.63 -5.60 5.95
N THR A 88 16.77 -6.28 7.09
CA THR A 88 15.78 -6.27 8.18
C THR A 88 16.22 -5.35 9.31
N TYR A 89 15.35 -4.45 9.73
CA TYR A 89 15.61 -3.44 10.75
C TYR A 89 14.66 -3.57 11.93
N GLU A 90 15.07 -3.08 13.09
CA GLU A 90 14.16 -2.74 14.18
C GLU A 90 13.29 -1.55 13.77
N TRP A 91 12.07 -1.45 14.37
CA TRP A 91 11.04 -0.51 13.90
C TRP A 91 11.50 0.96 13.85
N GLY A 92 12.20 1.44 14.89
CA GLY A 92 12.71 2.83 14.92
C GLY A 92 13.72 3.09 13.80
N ALA A 93 14.75 2.25 13.70
CA ALA A 93 15.79 2.35 12.67
C ALA A 93 15.20 2.17 11.24
N PHE A 94 14.19 1.31 11.08
CA PHE A 94 13.47 1.15 9.82
C PHE A 94 12.82 2.47 9.39
N LEU A 95 12.05 3.10 10.28
CA LEU A 95 11.41 4.37 9.95
C LEU A 95 12.41 5.49 9.68
N ASP A 96 13.51 5.55 10.45
CA ASP A 96 14.55 6.55 10.26
C ASP A 96 15.20 6.42 8.87
N SER A 97 15.55 5.18 8.46
CA SER A 97 16.09 4.91 7.13
C SER A 97 15.09 5.24 6.00
N LEU A 98 13.80 4.90 6.17
CA LEU A 98 12.79 5.27 5.19
C LEU A 98 12.58 6.79 5.09
N ASN A 99 12.64 7.49 6.22
CA ASN A 99 12.49 8.95 6.26
C ASN A 99 13.69 9.67 5.64
N ALA A 100 14.88 9.07 5.70
CA ALA A 100 16.10 9.58 5.10
C ALA A 100 16.19 9.30 3.59
N GLY A 101 15.42 8.33 3.07
CA GLY A 101 15.49 7.91 1.67
C GLY A 101 16.67 6.99 1.35
N ASP A 102 17.17 6.25 2.35
CA ASP A 102 18.34 5.36 2.20
C ASP A 102 18.00 4.05 1.47
N HIS A 103 16.72 3.80 1.17
CA HIS A 103 16.21 2.59 0.53
C HIS A 103 15.98 2.78 -0.97
N GLU A 104 16.05 1.69 -1.72
CA GLU A 104 15.59 1.62 -3.11
C GLU A 104 14.16 1.03 -3.15
N MET A 105 13.91 0.00 -2.33
CA MET A 105 12.57 -0.54 -2.12
C MET A 105 12.28 -0.78 -0.63
N PHE A 106 11.01 -0.78 -0.27
CA PHE A 106 10.58 -1.16 1.09
C PHE A 106 9.18 -1.78 1.09
N ILE A 107 8.87 -2.54 2.13
CA ILE A 107 7.52 -3.06 2.37
C ILE A 107 6.97 -2.42 3.64
N LEU A 108 5.88 -1.66 3.49
CA LEU A 108 5.18 -1.04 4.61
C LEU A 108 3.67 -1.10 4.35
N GLY A 109 2.87 -1.10 5.40
CA GLY A 109 1.42 -1.00 5.32
C GLY A 109 0.92 0.36 5.77
N TRP A 110 -0.25 0.73 5.29
CA TRP A 110 -0.96 1.93 5.71
C TRP A 110 -2.35 1.61 6.22
N SER A 111 -2.75 2.22 7.34
CA SER A 111 -4.11 2.13 7.87
C SER A 111 -4.76 3.51 7.81
N ASN A 112 -5.77 3.65 6.97
CA ASN A 112 -6.53 4.89 6.86
C ASN A 112 -7.59 4.93 7.97
N THR A 113 -7.40 5.81 8.96
CA THR A 113 -8.30 5.96 10.10
C THR A 113 -9.36 7.04 9.91
N SER A 114 -9.21 7.89 8.88
CA SER A 114 -10.12 9.01 8.60
C SER A 114 -11.37 8.58 7.83
N PHE A 115 -11.37 7.41 7.19
CA PHE A 115 -12.42 6.96 6.26
C PHE A 115 -12.61 7.88 5.06
N ASP A 116 -11.58 8.60 4.68
CA ASP A 116 -11.53 9.49 3.53
C ASP A 116 -10.31 9.18 2.69
N ALA A 117 -10.43 9.21 1.37
CA ALA A 117 -9.31 8.95 0.47
C ALA A 117 -8.15 9.92 0.70
N ASP A 118 -8.41 11.14 1.14
CA ASP A 118 -7.38 12.12 1.49
C ASP A 118 -6.38 11.59 2.53
N GLY A 119 -6.85 10.84 3.55
CA GLY A 119 -5.99 10.24 4.57
C GLY A 119 -4.99 9.19 4.05
N SER A 120 -5.18 8.72 2.82
CA SER A 120 -4.22 7.84 2.14
C SER A 120 -3.44 8.58 1.06
N THR A 121 -4.07 9.50 0.35
CA THR A 121 -3.47 10.11 -0.84
C THR A 121 -2.58 11.30 -0.49
N TYR A 122 -3.06 12.25 0.29
CA TYR A 122 -2.28 13.44 0.65
C TYR A 122 -1.00 13.08 1.42
N GLN A 123 -1.11 12.25 2.47
CA GLN A 123 0.07 11.91 3.28
C GLN A 123 1.11 11.10 2.52
N LEU A 124 0.66 10.21 1.62
CA LEU A 124 1.54 9.21 1.02
C LEU A 124 2.12 9.62 -0.33
N PHE A 125 1.48 10.58 -1.05
CA PHE A 125 1.87 10.90 -2.41
C PHE A 125 2.09 12.40 -2.68
N TYR A 126 1.66 13.31 -1.80
CA TYR A 126 1.91 14.74 -2.00
C TYR A 126 3.40 15.06 -1.89
N SER A 127 3.94 15.80 -2.86
CA SER A 127 5.39 16.01 -2.99
C SER A 127 6.03 16.71 -1.78
N GLU A 128 5.32 17.60 -1.08
CA GLU A 128 5.86 18.26 0.12
C GLU A 128 5.89 17.36 1.36
N ASN A 129 5.34 16.15 1.28
CA ASN A 129 5.27 15.20 2.39
C ASN A 129 6.40 14.16 2.37
N HIS A 130 7.52 14.42 1.71
CA HIS A 130 8.63 13.48 1.67
C HIS A 130 9.11 13.05 3.06
N GLY A 131 9.47 11.79 3.21
CA GLY A 131 10.05 11.21 4.43
C GLY A 131 9.05 11.08 5.57
N ALA A 132 9.35 11.72 6.70
CA ALA A 132 8.64 11.51 7.97
C ALA A 132 7.14 11.85 7.93
N THR A 133 6.70 12.74 7.06
CA THR A 133 5.30 13.12 6.90
C THR A 133 4.48 12.01 6.25
N GLY A 134 5.08 11.14 5.40
CA GLY A 134 4.42 9.95 4.88
C GLY A 134 4.86 9.51 3.49
N ASN A 135 5.18 10.42 2.58
CA ASN A 135 5.64 10.12 1.23
C ASN A 135 7.08 9.57 1.25
N ARG A 136 7.22 8.31 1.61
CA ARG A 136 8.51 7.60 1.68
C ARG A 136 8.95 7.02 0.35
N ALA A 137 8.10 7.05 -0.67
CA ALA A 137 8.50 6.78 -2.05
C ALA A 137 9.22 7.97 -2.69
N PHE A 138 9.27 9.13 -2.01
CA PHE A 138 9.84 10.38 -2.50
C PHE A 138 9.26 10.79 -3.87
N LEU A 139 7.99 10.42 -4.08
CA LEU A 139 7.28 10.78 -5.31
C LEU A 139 7.18 12.29 -5.44
N THR A 140 7.55 12.79 -6.61
CA THR A 140 7.30 14.16 -7.04
C THR A 140 6.63 14.10 -8.42
N ASP A 141 5.36 14.46 -8.47
CA ASP A 141 4.57 14.50 -9.70
C ASP A 141 3.54 15.61 -9.60
N GLU A 142 3.67 16.61 -10.48
CA GLU A 142 2.81 17.80 -10.47
C GLU A 142 1.33 17.47 -10.66
N LYS A 143 1.02 16.47 -11.50
CA LYS A 143 -0.38 16.07 -11.74
C LYS A 143 -1.00 15.39 -10.53
N VAL A 144 -0.22 14.57 -9.81
CA VAL A 144 -0.64 13.97 -8.54
C VAL A 144 -0.93 15.05 -7.51
N ASP A 145 -0.04 16.03 -7.36
CA ASP A 145 -0.22 17.16 -6.44
C ASP A 145 -1.46 17.98 -6.75
N GLU A 146 -1.67 18.33 -8.04
CA GLU A 146 -2.85 19.07 -8.49
C GLU A 146 -4.15 18.33 -8.16
N LEU A 147 -4.22 17.01 -8.42
CA LEU A 147 -5.41 16.19 -8.19
C LEU A 147 -5.72 16.04 -6.70
N ILE A 148 -4.69 15.85 -5.86
CA ILE A 148 -4.85 15.81 -4.41
C ILE A 148 -5.43 17.13 -3.89
N ILE A 149 -4.84 18.26 -4.26
CA ILE A 149 -5.29 19.57 -3.80
C ILE A 149 -6.67 19.95 -4.37
N ALA A 150 -6.98 19.54 -5.59
CA ALA A 150 -8.30 19.73 -6.16
C ALA A 150 -9.38 18.93 -5.40
N ALA A 151 -9.09 17.65 -5.06
CA ALA A 151 -10.00 16.80 -4.30
C ALA A 151 -10.25 17.33 -2.87
N GLN A 152 -9.23 17.91 -2.22
CA GLN A 152 -9.40 18.55 -0.90
C GLN A 152 -10.31 19.77 -0.93
N LYS A 153 -10.34 20.52 -2.03
CA LYS A 153 -11.13 21.74 -2.18
C LYS A 153 -12.55 21.48 -2.73
N GLU A 154 -12.78 20.31 -3.32
CA GLU A 154 -14.08 19.98 -3.93
C GLU A 154 -15.12 19.60 -2.88
N SER A 155 -16.25 20.26 -2.90
CA SER A 155 -17.38 20.03 -1.98
C SER A 155 -18.48 19.17 -2.57
N ASP A 156 -18.51 18.97 -3.89
CA ASP A 156 -19.42 18.05 -4.56
C ASP A 156 -18.84 16.65 -4.51
N ASP A 157 -19.52 15.74 -3.81
CA ASP A 157 -19.04 14.38 -3.60
C ASP A 157 -18.79 13.63 -4.92
N THR A 158 -19.65 13.81 -5.93
CA THR A 158 -19.49 13.12 -7.22
C THR A 158 -18.26 13.58 -7.96
N LYS A 159 -18.01 14.88 -7.99
CA LYS A 159 -16.81 15.45 -8.62
C LYS A 159 -15.57 15.05 -7.85
N ARG A 160 -15.64 15.07 -6.51
CA ARG A 160 -14.53 14.66 -5.65
C ARG A 160 -14.13 13.20 -5.88
N MET A 161 -15.11 12.28 -6.01
CA MET A 161 -14.84 10.88 -6.36
C MET A 161 -14.21 10.76 -7.76
N GLY A 162 -14.65 11.59 -8.72
CA GLY A 162 -14.02 11.66 -10.04
C GLY A 162 -12.53 12.07 -9.97
N LEU A 163 -12.18 13.05 -9.15
CA LEU A 163 -10.79 13.47 -8.94
C LEU A 163 -9.93 12.35 -8.31
N TYR A 164 -10.49 11.60 -7.35
CA TYR A 164 -9.78 10.44 -6.79
C TYR A 164 -9.63 9.30 -7.79
N LYS A 165 -10.57 9.14 -8.72
CA LYS A 165 -10.38 8.18 -9.82
C LYS A 165 -9.23 8.61 -10.72
N GLU A 166 -9.21 9.86 -11.21
CA GLU A 166 -8.12 10.39 -12.03
C GLU A 166 -6.77 10.30 -11.32
N LEU A 167 -6.75 10.51 -10.00
CA LEU A 167 -5.54 10.34 -9.18
C LEU A 167 -5.06 8.89 -9.16
N GLN A 168 -5.95 7.92 -9.00
CA GLN A 168 -5.60 6.50 -9.04
C GLN A 168 -5.10 6.08 -10.42
N ASP A 169 -5.76 6.53 -11.51
CA ASP A 169 -5.32 6.32 -12.88
C ASP A 169 -3.87 6.82 -13.07
N ARG A 170 -3.57 8.04 -12.57
CA ARG A 170 -2.21 8.60 -12.66
C ARG A 170 -1.20 7.82 -11.82
N LEU A 171 -1.53 7.48 -10.58
CA LEU A 171 -0.66 6.67 -9.72
C LEU A 171 -0.43 5.27 -10.32
N HIS A 172 -1.42 4.69 -10.98
CA HIS A 172 -1.27 3.43 -11.68
C HIS A 172 -0.26 3.59 -12.84
N GLU A 173 -0.41 4.63 -13.67
CA GLU A 173 0.49 4.90 -14.81
C GLU A 173 1.96 5.02 -14.38
N ILE A 174 2.24 5.79 -13.31
CA ILE A 174 3.61 6.05 -12.85
C ILE A 174 4.13 5.01 -11.86
N SER A 175 3.25 4.16 -11.31
CA SER A 175 3.55 3.01 -10.43
C SER A 175 4.56 3.28 -9.31
N PRO A 176 4.36 4.30 -8.44
CA PRO A 176 5.30 4.59 -7.35
C PRO A 176 5.33 3.48 -6.30
N TRP A 177 4.26 2.69 -6.21
CA TRP A 177 4.11 1.55 -5.33
C TRP A 177 3.55 0.35 -6.10
N CYS A 178 3.79 -0.85 -5.56
CA CYS A 178 3.08 -2.06 -5.93
C CYS A 178 2.14 -2.45 -4.78
N PRO A 179 0.85 -2.10 -4.82
CA PRO A 179 -0.13 -2.56 -3.82
C PRO A 179 -0.22 -4.08 -3.85
N LEU A 180 0.05 -4.75 -2.73
CA LEU A 180 0.11 -6.21 -2.68
C LEU A 180 -1.24 -6.82 -2.30
N TYR A 181 -1.77 -6.46 -1.14
CA TYR A 181 -3.03 -7.00 -0.63
C TYR A 181 -3.72 -6.05 0.35
N TYR A 182 -5.03 -6.19 0.46
CA TYR A 182 -5.84 -5.62 1.54
C TYR A 182 -6.06 -6.70 2.60
N LYS A 183 -5.56 -6.45 3.79
CA LYS A 183 -5.68 -7.39 4.90
C LYS A 183 -7.04 -7.25 5.60
N TYR A 184 -7.67 -8.36 5.98
CA TYR A 184 -8.83 -8.33 6.88
C TYR A 184 -8.39 -8.19 8.32
N ASP A 185 -9.07 -7.33 9.07
CA ASP A 185 -8.93 -7.28 10.52
C ASP A 185 -9.84 -8.33 11.16
N ASN A 186 -9.25 -9.15 12.00
CA ASN A 186 -9.95 -10.22 12.71
C ASN A 186 -9.81 -9.99 14.22
N VAL A 187 -10.93 -10.06 14.94
CA VAL A 187 -10.98 -9.85 16.39
C VAL A 187 -11.67 -11.01 17.05
N GLY A 188 -10.99 -11.64 18.01
CA GLY A 188 -11.60 -12.60 18.92
C GLY A 188 -12.25 -11.86 20.09
N VAL A 189 -13.53 -12.10 20.33
CA VAL A 189 -14.26 -11.56 21.48
C VAL A 189 -14.82 -12.69 22.34
N ARG A 190 -14.89 -12.46 23.66
CA ARG A 190 -15.56 -13.40 24.57
C ARG A 190 -17.04 -13.48 24.22
N ALA A 191 -17.62 -14.66 24.35
CA ALA A 191 -19.03 -14.90 24.00
C ALA A 191 -20.03 -14.07 24.85
N ASP A 192 -19.65 -13.74 26.08
CA ASP A 192 -20.43 -12.93 27.01
C ASP A 192 -20.22 -11.40 26.81
N LEU A 193 -19.28 -10.96 25.94
CA LEU A 193 -19.14 -9.56 25.59
C LEU A 193 -20.16 -9.18 24.53
N LYS A 194 -21.00 -8.21 24.86
CA LYS A 194 -22.02 -7.64 23.95
C LYS A 194 -21.68 -6.20 23.57
N GLY A 195 -22.27 -5.73 22.47
CA GLY A 195 -22.14 -4.36 22.00
C GLY A 195 -20.81 -4.04 21.27
N PHE A 196 -19.89 -5.00 21.17
CA PHE A 196 -18.68 -4.81 20.38
C PHE A 196 -19.00 -4.74 18.88
N LYS A 197 -18.41 -3.77 18.19
CA LYS A 197 -18.46 -3.65 16.73
C LYS A 197 -17.06 -3.40 16.20
N LEU A 198 -16.65 -4.22 15.23
CA LEU A 198 -15.43 -4.01 14.49
C LEU A 198 -15.61 -2.74 13.63
N HIS A 199 -14.73 -1.77 13.80
CA HIS A 199 -14.77 -0.54 13.02
C HIS A 199 -13.82 -0.66 11.82
N LYS A 200 -14.26 -0.17 10.66
CA LYS A 200 -13.52 -0.28 9.40
C LYS A 200 -12.16 0.45 9.39
N GLY A 201 -11.93 1.43 10.27
CA GLY A 201 -10.71 2.25 10.35
C GLY A 201 -9.72 1.82 11.44
N ALA A 202 -9.66 0.56 11.80
CA ALA A 202 -8.76 0.02 12.82
C ALA A 202 -8.90 0.62 14.24
N GLN A 203 -9.86 1.52 14.46
CA GLN A 203 -10.23 2.07 15.76
C GLN A 203 -11.57 1.49 16.20
N HIS A 204 -11.59 0.80 17.33
CA HIS A 204 -12.81 0.13 17.80
C HIS A 204 -13.55 0.97 18.83
N TYR A 205 -14.85 1.14 18.64
CA TYR A 205 -15.70 1.84 19.59
C TYR A 205 -16.21 0.88 20.67
N LEU A 206 -15.76 1.10 21.90
CA LEU A 206 -16.09 0.23 23.05
C LEU A 206 -17.20 0.78 23.96
N GLY A 207 -17.72 1.98 23.66
CA GLY A 207 -18.70 2.68 24.52
C GLY A 207 -20.00 1.91 24.81
N ASN A 208 -20.38 0.98 23.93
CA ASN A 208 -21.57 0.16 24.11
C ASN A 208 -21.26 -1.27 24.63
N CYS A 209 -19.97 -1.57 24.91
CA CYS A 209 -19.58 -2.89 25.34
C CYS A 209 -19.98 -3.15 26.80
N HIS A 210 -20.56 -4.31 27.07
CA HIS A 210 -20.89 -4.79 28.40
C HIS A 210 -20.83 -6.31 28.45
N TYR A 211 -20.71 -6.87 29.63
CA TYR A 211 -20.78 -8.32 29.84
C TYR A 211 -22.20 -8.72 30.25
N GLU A 212 -22.74 -9.71 29.56
CA GLU A 212 -23.94 -10.42 30.02
C GLU A 212 -23.55 -11.36 31.20
N LYS A 213 -24.37 -11.32 32.26
CA LYS A 213 -24.20 -12.22 33.42
C LYS A 213 -24.86 -13.56 33.17
#